data_f83510744b7041f878962fee82ef3e7d
#
_entry.id   f83510744b7041f878962fee82ef3e7d
#
_cell.length_a   1.000
_cell.length_b   1.000
_cell.length_c   1.000
_cell.angle_alpha   90.00
_cell.angle_beta   90.00
_cell.angle_gamma   90.00
#
_symmetry.space_group_name_H-M   'P 1'
#
loop_
_entity.id
_entity.type
_entity.pdbx_description
1 polymer ?
#
loop_
_entity_poly.entity_id
_entity_poly.type
_entity_poly.pdbx_seq_one_letter_code
_entity_poly.pdbx_strand_id
1 'polypeptide(L)'
;MTDVSADAPSPPLATLVKTENVETWSGKDRGDENFPVGSLLISRTLRPHVHAFYTFARNADDIADSGTLPPEDKLARLDVMEAVLLGRCETGSPSTLRLRASLAATGVATRHATDLLIAFRRDATKTRTANWDELYDYCRYSAMPVGRHVLDLHGEDRATHAPSDALCASLQVLNHLQDCAKDLVMLDRSYLPLDLLTRHGATVEDVRGPRQTAGLRAVFDALLDRVDALNTEAAALPQRTRSRRLRLETAVIVGLARRLTHRLRHGDPLAMRVKLTKGDAVASGFGALRYLP
;
A
#
# COMPACT_ATOMS: atom_id res chain seq x y z
N MET A 1 26.89 -23.27 -29.19
CA MET A 1 27.53 -23.09 -27.88
C MET A 1 26.51 -22.40 -27.02
N THR A 2 25.81 -23.20 -26.23
CA THR A 2 24.71 -22.84 -25.35
C THR A 2 25.28 -22.48 -23.99
N ASP A 3 25.18 -21.21 -23.61
CA ASP A 3 25.56 -20.75 -22.29
C ASP A 3 24.30 -20.88 -21.38
N VAL A 4 24.33 -21.92 -20.53
CA VAL A 4 23.31 -22.15 -19.49
C VAL A 4 23.75 -21.37 -18.26
N SER A 5 23.13 -20.21 -18.06
CA SER A 5 23.25 -19.47 -16.81
C SER A 5 22.72 -20.33 -15.65
N ALA A 6 23.63 -20.81 -14.83
CA ALA A 6 23.33 -21.61 -13.64
C ALA A 6 22.55 -20.79 -12.64
N ASP A 7 21.35 -21.27 -12.36
CA ASP A 7 20.48 -20.82 -11.27
C ASP A 7 21.23 -21.01 -9.94
N ALA A 8 21.53 -19.94 -9.22
CA ALA A 8 22.21 -20.02 -7.93
C ALA A 8 21.25 -20.70 -6.93
N PRO A 9 21.69 -21.71 -6.19
CA PRO A 9 20.84 -22.41 -5.23
C PRO A 9 20.39 -21.44 -4.14
N SER A 10 19.07 -21.37 -3.91
CA SER A 10 18.49 -20.66 -2.78
C SER A 10 19.15 -21.09 -1.48
N PRO A 11 19.46 -20.18 -0.54
CA PRO A 11 20.12 -20.55 0.71
C PRO A 11 19.29 -21.57 1.49
N PRO A 12 19.93 -22.50 2.18
CA PRO A 12 19.23 -23.57 2.86
C PRO A 12 18.35 -23.01 3.99
N LEU A 13 17.10 -23.48 4.08
CA LEU A 13 16.08 -23.17 5.11
C LEU A 13 16.57 -23.29 6.59
N ALA A 14 17.75 -23.83 6.81
CA ALA A 14 18.35 -24.06 8.13
C ALA A 14 18.78 -22.77 8.86
N THR A 15 18.77 -21.61 8.20
CA THR A 15 19.13 -20.32 8.81
C THR A 15 17.90 -19.47 9.20
N LEU A 16 16.68 -19.99 8.96
CA LEU A 16 15.46 -19.30 9.35
C LEU A 16 15.35 -19.24 10.88
N VAL A 17 15.05 -18.05 11.38
CA VAL A 17 14.84 -17.78 12.81
C VAL A 17 13.91 -18.84 13.40
N LYS A 18 14.42 -19.62 14.37
CA LYS A 18 13.64 -20.62 15.12
C LYS A 18 12.69 -19.91 16.09
N THR A 19 11.69 -19.23 15.58
CA THR A 19 10.63 -18.62 16.38
C THR A 19 9.30 -19.30 16.01
N GLU A 20 8.53 -19.69 17.00
CA GLU A 20 7.18 -20.23 16.80
C GLU A 20 6.25 -19.21 16.12
N ASN A 21 6.56 -17.92 16.23
CA ASN A 21 5.84 -16.84 15.61
C ASN A 21 6.80 -15.67 15.29
N VAL A 22 6.91 -15.31 14.01
CA VAL A 22 7.73 -14.18 13.53
C VAL A 22 6.97 -12.85 13.51
N GLU A 23 5.64 -12.89 13.72
CA GLU A 23 4.79 -11.71 13.65
C GLU A 23 5.07 -10.75 14.82
N THR A 24 4.99 -9.47 14.53
CA THR A 24 5.03 -8.38 15.51
C THR A 24 3.72 -7.61 15.43
N TRP A 25 3.19 -7.19 16.59
CA TRP A 25 1.94 -6.44 16.63
C TRP A 25 2.23 -5.00 17.09
N SER A 26 1.95 -4.01 16.24
CA SER A 26 2.15 -2.58 16.55
C SER A 26 1.01 -1.95 17.35
N GLY A 27 -0.07 -2.69 17.59
CA GLY A 27 -1.27 -2.15 18.25
C GLY A 27 -2.21 -1.36 17.34
N LYS A 28 -1.86 -1.12 16.06
CA LYS A 28 -2.74 -0.47 15.09
C LYS A 28 -3.80 -1.43 14.60
N ASP A 29 -5.02 -0.94 14.43
CA ASP A 29 -6.13 -1.72 13.90
C ASP A 29 -6.72 -1.08 12.62
N ARG A 30 -7.81 -1.69 12.12
CA ARG A 30 -8.50 -1.24 10.90
C ARG A 30 -9.11 0.15 10.99
N GLY A 31 -9.29 0.68 12.19
CA GLY A 31 -9.83 2.02 12.45
C GLY A 31 -8.81 3.12 12.19
N ASP A 32 -7.52 2.76 12.13
CA ASP A 32 -6.41 3.70 11.91
C ASP A 32 -6.14 3.96 10.43
N GLU A 33 -6.76 3.18 9.53
CA GLU A 33 -6.58 3.34 8.08
C GLU A 33 -7.35 4.53 7.52
N ASN A 34 -6.77 5.24 6.55
CA ASN A 34 -7.42 6.36 5.87
C ASN A 34 -8.64 5.94 5.02
N PHE A 35 -8.78 4.65 4.70
CA PHE A 35 -9.86 4.08 3.90
C PHE A 35 -10.45 2.85 4.59
N PRO A 36 -11.76 2.61 4.44
CA PRO A 36 -12.43 1.51 5.13
C PRO A 36 -11.95 0.14 4.63
N VAL A 37 -11.23 -0.59 5.47
CA VAL A 37 -10.83 -1.98 5.21
C VAL A 37 -11.99 -2.91 5.55
N GLY A 38 -12.50 -3.64 4.55
CA GLY A 38 -13.63 -4.55 4.74
C GLY A 38 -14.93 -3.83 5.04
N SER A 39 -15.23 -2.76 4.29
CA SER A 39 -16.42 -1.93 4.46
C SER A 39 -17.72 -2.75 4.42
N LEU A 40 -18.83 -2.13 4.83
CA LEU A 40 -20.17 -2.74 4.77
C LEU A 40 -20.61 -3.05 3.32
N LEU A 41 -19.99 -2.43 2.32
CA LEU A 41 -20.26 -2.67 0.90
C LEU A 41 -19.65 -3.99 0.42
N ILE A 42 -18.58 -4.49 1.03
CA ILE A 42 -18.04 -5.82 0.73
C ILE A 42 -19.02 -6.90 1.21
N SER A 43 -19.26 -7.92 0.39
CA SER A 43 -20.11 -9.07 0.72
C SER A 43 -19.68 -9.71 2.05
N ARG A 44 -20.67 -10.11 2.87
CA ARG A 44 -20.39 -10.79 4.15
C ARG A 44 -19.55 -12.06 3.97
N THR A 45 -19.73 -12.76 2.86
CA THR A 45 -18.99 -13.99 2.52
C THR A 45 -17.54 -13.71 2.16
N LEU A 46 -17.22 -12.56 1.57
CA LEU A 46 -15.87 -12.19 1.15
C LEU A 46 -15.07 -11.45 2.23
N ARG A 47 -15.74 -10.84 3.22
CA ARG A 47 -15.06 -10.10 4.30
C ARG A 47 -13.99 -10.90 5.04
N PRO A 48 -14.19 -12.18 5.42
CA PRO A 48 -13.15 -12.96 6.08
C PRO A 48 -11.87 -13.08 5.24
N HIS A 49 -12.00 -13.19 3.91
CA HIS A 49 -10.88 -13.28 2.97
C HIS A 49 -10.14 -11.95 2.84
N VAL A 50 -10.87 -10.81 2.75
CA VAL A 50 -10.26 -9.47 2.79
C VAL A 50 -9.53 -9.25 4.10
N HIS A 51 -10.11 -9.69 5.23
CA HIS A 51 -9.46 -9.58 6.55
C HIS A 51 -8.20 -10.44 6.66
N ALA A 52 -8.20 -11.64 6.09
CA ALA A 52 -7.01 -12.51 6.08
C ALA A 52 -5.85 -11.83 5.33
N PHE A 53 -6.13 -11.24 4.16
CA PHE A 53 -5.14 -10.50 3.38
C PHE A 53 -4.64 -9.26 4.11
N TYR A 54 -5.55 -8.46 4.68
CA TYR A 54 -5.19 -7.28 5.46
C TYR A 54 -4.31 -7.64 6.67
N THR A 55 -4.69 -8.67 7.43
CA THR A 55 -3.92 -9.08 8.61
C THR A 55 -2.51 -9.54 8.23
N PHE A 56 -2.37 -10.28 7.13
CA PHE A 56 -1.07 -10.65 6.59
C PHE A 56 -0.25 -9.41 6.21
N ALA A 57 -0.82 -8.51 5.40
CA ALA A 57 -0.15 -7.28 4.97
C ALA A 57 0.29 -6.42 6.16
N ARG A 58 -0.59 -6.28 7.17
CA ARG A 58 -0.30 -5.51 8.37
C ARG A 58 0.83 -6.10 9.20
N ASN A 59 0.85 -7.42 9.40
CA ASN A 59 1.96 -8.07 10.13
C ASN A 59 3.29 -7.93 9.39
N ALA A 60 3.30 -8.03 8.06
CA ALA A 60 4.51 -7.83 7.26
C ALA A 60 5.00 -6.36 7.32
N ASP A 61 4.08 -5.40 7.29
CA ASP A 61 4.35 -3.97 7.47
C ASP A 61 4.93 -3.67 8.86
N ASP A 62 4.33 -4.22 9.93
CA ASP A 62 4.82 -4.07 11.31
C ASP A 62 6.24 -4.64 11.50
N ILE A 63 6.59 -5.73 10.81
CA ILE A 63 7.96 -6.25 10.78
C ILE A 63 8.90 -5.26 10.08
N ALA A 64 8.52 -4.78 8.89
CA ALA A 64 9.34 -3.84 8.11
C ALA A 64 9.56 -2.51 8.83
N ASP A 65 8.55 -2.01 9.55
CA ASP A 65 8.55 -0.75 10.28
C ASP A 65 9.06 -0.86 11.72
N SER A 66 9.43 -2.05 12.18
CA SER A 66 9.96 -2.24 13.54
C SER A 66 11.19 -1.36 13.78
N GLY A 67 11.13 -0.49 14.79
CA GLY A 67 12.29 0.31 15.23
C GLY A 67 13.32 -0.46 16.06
N THR A 68 13.00 -1.71 16.46
CA THR A 68 13.86 -2.52 17.34
C THR A 68 14.56 -3.67 16.63
N LEU A 69 14.07 -4.08 15.46
CA LEU A 69 14.66 -5.16 14.67
C LEU A 69 15.73 -4.61 13.71
N PRO A 70 16.92 -5.21 13.65
CA PRO A 70 17.90 -4.90 12.62
C PRO A 70 17.40 -5.37 11.23
N PRO A 71 17.90 -4.79 10.12
CA PRO A 71 17.44 -5.10 8.77
C PRO A 71 17.47 -6.59 8.43
N GLU A 72 18.52 -7.32 8.83
CA GLU A 72 18.68 -8.76 8.59
C GLU A 72 17.59 -9.58 9.28
N ASP A 73 17.18 -9.23 10.50
CA ASP A 73 16.11 -9.91 11.21
C ASP A 73 14.74 -9.62 10.58
N LYS A 74 14.52 -8.39 10.09
CA LYS A 74 13.31 -8.03 9.33
C LYS A 74 13.20 -8.89 8.08
N LEU A 75 14.28 -8.99 7.29
CA LEU A 75 14.32 -9.81 6.09
C LEU A 75 14.07 -11.28 6.39
N ALA A 76 14.76 -11.84 7.41
CA ALA A 76 14.58 -13.25 7.81
C ALA A 76 13.12 -13.55 8.21
N ARG A 77 12.46 -12.65 8.93
CA ARG A 77 11.04 -12.80 9.31
C ARG A 77 10.10 -12.76 8.10
N LEU A 78 10.33 -11.82 7.16
CA LEU A 78 9.57 -11.73 5.91
C LEU A 78 9.77 -12.98 5.04
N ASP A 79 10.98 -13.58 5.05
CA ASP A 79 11.28 -14.85 4.35
C ASP A 79 10.53 -16.03 4.97
N VAL A 80 10.38 -16.07 6.30
CA VAL A 80 9.51 -17.07 6.95
C VAL A 80 8.06 -16.89 6.54
N MET A 81 7.54 -15.65 6.50
CA MET A 81 6.17 -15.39 6.02
C MET A 81 5.99 -15.88 4.59
N GLU A 82 6.95 -15.62 3.68
CA GLU A 82 6.89 -16.12 2.31
C GLU A 82 6.95 -17.66 2.24
N ALA A 83 7.82 -18.30 3.02
CA ALA A 83 7.93 -19.75 3.07
C ALA A 83 6.60 -20.40 3.53
N VAL A 84 5.94 -19.82 4.55
CA VAL A 84 4.61 -20.26 5.01
C VAL A 84 3.55 -20.04 3.93
N LEU A 85 3.56 -18.89 3.28
CA LEU A 85 2.62 -18.54 2.21
C LEU A 85 2.70 -19.53 1.03
N LEU A 86 3.91 -19.93 0.67
CA LEU A 86 4.20 -20.84 -0.43
C LEU A 86 4.11 -22.33 -0.03
N GLY A 87 3.74 -22.63 1.21
CA GLY A 87 3.62 -24.01 1.71
C GLY A 87 4.96 -24.72 1.91
N ARG A 88 6.07 -23.98 2.00
CA ARG A 88 7.40 -24.54 2.31
C ARG A 88 7.61 -24.70 3.81
N CYS A 89 6.78 -24.07 4.62
CA CYS A 89 6.76 -24.14 6.08
C CYS A 89 5.31 -24.16 6.59
N GLU A 90 5.03 -24.96 7.62
CA GLU A 90 3.67 -25.10 8.20
C GLU A 90 3.50 -24.30 9.49
N THR A 91 4.53 -23.61 9.95
CA THR A 91 4.54 -22.82 11.20
C THR A 91 5.28 -21.50 10.99
N GLY A 92 5.24 -20.63 12.00
CA GLY A 92 6.04 -19.39 12.02
C GLY A 92 5.23 -18.12 11.77
N SER A 93 4.08 -18.16 11.05
CA SER A 93 3.24 -16.99 10.82
C SER A 93 1.76 -17.37 10.77
N PRO A 94 1.02 -17.20 11.87
CA PRO A 94 -0.41 -17.52 11.94
C PRO A 94 -1.27 -16.73 10.96
N SER A 95 -0.95 -15.44 10.71
CA SER A 95 -1.69 -14.63 9.74
C SER A 95 -1.49 -15.15 8.32
N THR A 96 -0.27 -15.57 7.99
CA THR A 96 0.05 -16.13 6.68
C THR A 96 -0.61 -17.48 6.45
N LEU A 97 -0.68 -18.34 7.48
CA LEU A 97 -1.44 -19.59 7.40
C LEU A 97 -2.91 -19.36 7.09
N ARG A 98 -3.54 -18.37 7.76
CA ARG A 98 -4.93 -17.97 7.48
C ARG A 98 -5.09 -17.45 6.05
N LEU A 99 -4.14 -16.63 5.57
CA LEU A 99 -4.17 -16.14 4.19
C LEU A 99 -4.02 -17.29 3.21
N ARG A 100 -3.05 -18.21 3.41
CA ARG A 100 -2.86 -19.39 2.53
C ARG A 100 -4.14 -20.22 2.40
N ALA A 101 -4.81 -20.48 3.52
CA ALA A 101 -6.10 -21.17 3.52
C ALA A 101 -7.19 -20.38 2.77
N SER A 102 -7.22 -19.06 2.93
CA SER A 102 -8.13 -18.16 2.21
C SER A 102 -7.88 -18.20 0.70
N LEU A 103 -6.62 -18.13 0.26
CA LEU A 103 -6.26 -18.18 -1.15
C LEU A 103 -6.62 -19.53 -1.78
N ALA A 104 -6.38 -20.63 -1.08
CA ALA A 104 -6.78 -21.97 -1.51
C ALA A 104 -8.31 -22.11 -1.66
N ALA A 105 -9.08 -21.53 -0.73
CA ALA A 105 -10.55 -21.59 -0.76
C ALA A 105 -11.17 -20.70 -1.87
N THR A 106 -10.50 -19.61 -2.25
CA THR A 106 -11.04 -18.61 -3.20
C THR A 106 -10.45 -18.73 -4.60
N GLY A 107 -9.34 -19.43 -4.77
CA GLY A 107 -8.59 -19.50 -6.04
C GLY A 107 -7.88 -18.20 -6.41
N VAL A 108 -7.82 -17.21 -5.50
CA VAL A 108 -7.08 -15.94 -5.75
C VAL A 108 -5.58 -16.22 -5.76
N ALA A 109 -4.89 -15.59 -6.72
CA ALA A 109 -3.47 -15.82 -6.91
C ALA A 109 -2.61 -15.38 -5.70
N THR A 110 -1.68 -16.22 -5.29
CA THR A 110 -0.71 -15.95 -4.21
C THR A 110 0.19 -14.74 -4.52
N ARG A 111 0.36 -14.43 -5.80
CA ARG A 111 1.22 -13.34 -6.29
C ARG A 111 0.93 -12.00 -5.61
N HIS A 112 -0.32 -11.66 -5.33
CA HIS A 112 -0.64 -10.39 -4.69
C HIS A 112 0.01 -10.26 -3.31
N ALA A 113 0.11 -11.35 -2.58
CA ALA A 113 0.76 -11.38 -1.27
C ALA A 113 2.30 -11.40 -1.39
N THR A 114 2.86 -12.17 -2.33
CA THR A 114 4.32 -12.17 -2.55
C THR A 114 4.82 -10.83 -3.08
N ASP A 115 4.04 -10.14 -3.93
CA ASP A 115 4.37 -8.79 -4.40
C ASP A 115 4.47 -7.80 -3.21
N LEU A 116 3.56 -7.86 -2.22
CA LEU A 116 3.66 -7.03 -1.01
C LEU A 116 4.96 -7.28 -0.23
N LEU A 117 5.39 -8.54 -0.10
CA LEU A 117 6.63 -8.86 0.60
C LEU A 117 7.86 -8.24 -0.08
N ILE A 118 7.84 -8.02 -1.40
CA ILE A 118 8.91 -7.29 -2.12
C ILE A 118 8.99 -5.84 -1.60
N ALA A 119 7.83 -5.15 -1.45
CA ALA A 119 7.81 -3.79 -0.92
C ALA A 119 8.33 -3.73 0.51
N PHE A 120 7.86 -4.61 1.39
CA PHE A 120 8.28 -4.64 2.79
C PHE A 120 9.77 -4.97 2.96
N ARG A 121 10.36 -5.82 2.11
CA ARG A 121 11.81 -6.03 2.07
C ARG A 121 12.57 -4.77 1.64
N ARG A 122 12.02 -3.98 0.70
CA ARG A 122 12.59 -2.68 0.34
C ARG A 122 12.55 -1.73 1.54
N ASP A 123 11.43 -1.66 2.25
CA ASP A 123 11.27 -0.82 3.43
C ASP A 123 12.19 -1.20 4.59
N ALA A 124 12.54 -2.48 4.73
CA ALA A 124 13.51 -2.94 5.70
C ALA A 124 14.95 -2.47 5.45
N THR A 125 15.28 -2.08 4.20
CA THR A 125 16.67 -1.81 3.79
C THR A 125 16.88 -0.45 3.12
N LYS A 126 15.82 0.21 2.64
CA LYS A 126 15.90 1.44 1.87
C LYS A 126 15.14 2.57 2.57
N THR A 127 15.79 3.71 2.71
CA THR A 127 15.24 4.86 3.45
C THR A 127 14.97 6.08 2.58
N ARG A 128 15.36 6.08 1.31
CA ARG A 128 15.21 7.23 0.38
C ARG A 128 14.77 6.76 -1.00
N THR A 129 14.03 7.62 -1.69
CA THR A 129 13.51 7.39 -3.04
C THR A 129 14.20 8.33 -4.01
N ALA A 130 14.79 7.80 -5.09
CA ALA A 130 15.61 8.59 -6.01
C ALA A 130 14.77 9.53 -6.90
N ASN A 131 13.67 9.03 -7.45
CA ASN A 131 12.85 9.73 -8.42
C ASN A 131 11.41 9.21 -8.44
N TRP A 132 10.56 9.83 -9.29
CA TRP A 132 9.16 9.42 -9.46
C TRP A 132 9.02 7.96 -9.94
N ASP A 133 9.84 7.53 -10.88
CA ASP A 133 9.70 6.18 -11.46
C ASP A 133 9.97 5.10 -10.40
N GLU A 134 10.91 5.36 -9.49
CA GLU A 134 11.16 4.49 -8.36
C GLU A 134 10.01 4.49 -7.34
N LEU A 135 9.42 5.66 -7.04
CA LEU A 135 8.24 5.76 -6.18
C LEU A 135 7.05 5.02 -6.80
N TYR A 136 6.84 5.17 -8.09
CA TYR A 136 5.76 4.49 -8.80
C TYR A 136 6.00 2.97 -8.87
N ASP A 137 7.26 2.55 -9.10
CA ASP A 137 7.63 1.12 -9.04
C ASP A 137 7.44 0.55 -7.63
N TYR A 138 7.75 1.32 -6.58
CA TYR A 138 7.42 0.92 -5.21
C TYR A 138 5.89 0.71 -5.04
N CYS A 139 5.05 1.60 -5.54
CA CYS A 139 3.59 1.44 -5.50
C CYS A 139 3.09 0.16 -6.20
N ARG A 140 3.81 -0.36 -7.21
CA ARG A 140 3.48 -1.64 -7.87
C ARG A 140 3.48 -2.81 -6.91
N TYR A 141 4.31 -2.74 -5.88
CA TYR A 141 4.47 -3.80 -4.89
C TYR A 141 3.79 -3.48 -3.56
N SER A 142 3.73 -2.22 -3.15
CA SER A 142 3.18 -1.83 -1.84
C SER A 142 1.67 -1.61 -1.83
N ALA A 143 1.08 -1.19 -2.94
CA ALA A 143 -0.32 -0.75 -2.98
C ALA A 143 -1.17 -1.46 -4.04
N MET A 144 -0.69 -1.57 -5.30
CA MET A 144 -1.46 -2.16 -6.39
C MET A 144 -1.91 -3.60 -6.14
N PRO A 145 -1.12 -4.49 -5.48
CA PRO A 145 -1.56 -5.84 -5.16
C PRO A 145 -2.79 -5.90 -4.26
N VAL A 146 -3.01 -4.89 -3.41
CA VAL A 146 -4.19 -4.81 -2.52
C VAL A 146 -5.46 -4.66 -3.34
N GLY A 147 -5.48 -3.70 -4.28
CA GLY A 147 -6.62 -3.49 -5.17
C GLY A 147 -6.89 -4.70 -6.05
N ARG A 148 -5.84 -5.26 -6.66
CA ARG A 148 -5.94 -6.47 -7.51
C ARG A 148 -6.48 -7.67 -6.72
N HIS A 149 -6.02 -7.89 -5.49
CA HIS A 149 -6.53 -8.96 -4.62
C HIS A 149 -8.04 -8.81 -4.38
N VAL A 150 -8.51 -7.61 -4.07
CA VAL A 150 -9.93 -7.34 -3.85
C VAL A 150 -10.75 -7.58 -5.12
N LEU A 151 -10.26 -7.16 -6.27
CA LEU A 151 -10.94 -7.35 -7.57
C LEU A 151 -11.02 -8.85 -7.94
N ASP A 152 -9.91 -9.57 -7.84
CA ASP A 152 -9.86 -11.01 -8.15
C ASP A 152 -10.75 -11.80 -7.19
N LEU A 153 -10.78 -11.43 -5.90
CA LEU A 153 -11.67 -12.03 -4.89
C LEU A 153 -13.17 -11.85 -5.24
N HIS A 154 -13.53 -10.75 -5.92
CA HIS A 154 -14.88 -10.50 -6.40
C HIS A 154 -15.16 -11.08 -7.79
N GLY A 155 -14.20 -11.74 -8.43
CA GLY A 155 -14.31 -12.28 -9.79
C GLY A 155 -14.44 -11.19 -10.86
N GLU A 156 -13.87 -10.01 -10.63
CA GLU A 156 -13.91 -8.90 -11.58
C GLU A 156 -13.01 -9.16 -12.79
N ASP A 157 -13.31 -8.48 -13.89
CA ASP A 157 -12.52 -8.60 -15.11
C ASP A 157 -11.13 -7.93 -14.94
N ARG A 158 -10.09 -8.50 -15.54
CA ARG A 158 -8.74 -7.93 -15.54
C ARG A 158 -8.65 -6.52 -16.13
N ALA A 159 -9.62 -6.11 -16.95
CA ALA A 159 -9.73 -4.73 -17.42
C ALA A 159 -9.92 -3.70 -16.29
N THR A 160 -10.31 -4.16 -15.08
CA THR A 160 -10.39 -3.33 -13.88
C THR A 160 -9.03 -3.09 -13.22
N HIS A 161 -8.00 -3.91 -13.53
CA HIS A 161 -6.69 -3.81 -12.86
C HIS A 161 -6.01 -2.46 -13.12
N ALA A 162 -5.90 -2.00 -14.37
CA ALA A 162 -5.22 -0.75 -14.67
C ALA A 162 -5.79 0.46 -13.91
N PRO A 163 -7.11 0.76 -13.94
CA PRO A 163 -7.65 1.86 -13.17
C PRO A 163 -7.60 1.62 -11.64
N SER A 164 -7.57 0.37 -11.18
CA SER A 164 -7.35 0.04 -9.76
C SER A 164 -5.91 0.32 -9.35
N ASP A 165 -4.94 -0.03 -10.19
CA ASP A 165 -3.53 0.25 -9.96
C ASP A 165 -3.28 1.76 -9.84
N ALA A 166 -3.89 2.54 -10.74
CA ALA A 166 -3.83 4.00 -10.68
C ALA A 166 -4.43 4.54 -9.37
N LEU A 167 -5.57 4.00 -8.92
CA LEU A 167 -6.18 4.38 -7.65
C LEU A 167 -5.26 4.03 -6.47
N CYS A 168 -4.74 2.81 -6.42
CA CYS A 168 -3.87 2.35 -5.33
C CYS A 168 -2.57 3.17 -5.27
N ALA A 169 -1.95 3.46 -6.42
CA ALA A 169 -0.76 4.31 -6.48
C ALA A 169 -1.07 5.74 -6.02
N SER A 170 -2.19 6.32 -6.47
CA SER A 170 -2.65 7.64 -6.02
C SER A 170 -2.78 7.68 -4.49
N LEU A 171 -3.49 6.72 -3.89
CA LEU A 171 -3.70 6.64 -2.45
C LEU A 171 -2.39 6.47 -1.69
N GLN A 172 -1.47 5.66 -2.19
CA GLN A 172 -0.16 5.45 -1.57
C GLN A 172 0.67 6.73 -1.55
N VAL A 173 0.75 7.44 -2.68
CA VAL A 173 1.46 8.72 -2.76
C VAL A 173 0.83 9.75 -1.82
N LEU A 174 -0.51 9.85 -1.79
CA LEU A 174 -1.20 10.75 -0.86
C LEU A 174 -0.89 10.43 0.61
N ASN A 175 -0.83 9.15 0.99
CA ASN A 175 -0.45 8.72 2.33
C ASN A 175 0.99 9.15 2.66
N HIS A 176 1.94 8.94 1.74
CA HIS A 176 3.32 9.38 1.92
C HIS A 176 3.44 10.90 2.08
N LEU A 177 2.63 11.69 1.38
CA LEU A 177 2.58 13.13 1.55
C LEU A 177 2.00 13.55 2.92
N GLN A 178 0.97 12.82 3.40
CA GLN A 178 0.37 13.10 4.72
C GLN A 178 1.32 12.76 5.87
N ASP A 179 2.05 11.65 5.74
CA ASP A 179 2.82 11.07 6.84
C ASP A 179 4.34 11.36 6.72
N CYS A 180 4.79 12.18 5.75
CA CYS A 180 6.20 12.40 5.45
C CYS A 180 7.05 12.80 6.66
N ALA A 181 6.54 13.68 7.54
CA ALA A 181 7.26 14.09 8.76
C ALA A 181 7.35 12.94 9.77
N LYS A 182 6.27 12.19 9.93
CA LYS A 182 6.21 11.04 10.84
C LYS A 182 7.14 9.92 10.37
N ASP A 183 7.11 9.59 9.07
CA ASP A 183 7.94 8.55 8.49
C ASP A 183 9.43 8.88 8.62
N LEU A 184 9.79 10.16 8.40
CA LEU A 184 11.17 10.61 8.57
C LEU A 184 11.64 10.54 10.03
N VAL A 185 10.78 10.91 10.98
CA VAL A 185 11.13 10.92 12.41
C VAL A 185 11.17 9.52 13.00
N MET A 186 10.19 8.68 12.67
CA MET A 186 10.03 7.38 13.29
C MET A 186 10.84 6.27 12.62
N LEU A 187 11.05 6.37 11.30
CA LEU A 187 11.62 5.30 10.47
C LEU A 187 12.89 5.73 9.73
N ASP A 188 13.30 6.99 9.85
CA ASP A 188 14.31 7.63 8.99
C ASP A 188 14.03 7.41 7.49
N ARG A 189 12.76 7.36 7.11
CA ARG A 189 12.33 7.04 5.75
C ARG A 189 11.65 8.24 5.09
N SER A 190 12.02 8.50 3.82
CA SER A 190 11.38 9.53 3.00
C SER A 190 11.07 8.97 1.60
N TYR A 191 9.80 9.03 1.24
CA TYR A 191 9.30 8.68 -0.10
C TYR A 191 9.28 9.90 -1.06
N LEU A 192 9.70 11.08 -0.59
CA LEU A 192 9.83 12.25 -1.48
C LEU A 192 11.02 12.05 -2.43
N PRO A 193 10.80 12.15 -3.76
CA PRO A 193 11.84 11.94 -4.75
C PRO A 193 13.00 12.93 -4.62
N LEU A 194 14.21 12.42 -4.48
CA LEU A 194 15.41 13.23 -4.29
C LEU A 194 15.70 14.16 -5.48
N ASP A 195 15.38 13.72 -6.70
CA ASP A 195 15.52 14.55 -7.91
C ASP A 195 14.57 15.74 -7.91
N LEU A 196 13.34 15.59 -7.41
CA LEU A 196 12.39 16.69 -7.25
C LEU A 196 12.81 17.64 -6.14
N LEU A 197 13.28 17.10 -4.99
CA LEU A 197 13.81 17.92 -3.91
C LEU A 197 14.96 18.80 -4.41
N THR A 198 15.94 18.19 -5.08
CA THR A 198 17.09 18.93 -5.66
C THR A 198 16.63 19.97 -6.67
N ARG A 199 15.71 19.63 -7.58
CA ARG A 199 15.20 20.55 -8.62
C ARG A 199 14.54 21.80 -8.05
N HIS A 200 13.87 21.66 -6.90
CA HIS A 200 13.13 22.74 -6.26
C HIS A 200 13.90 23.39 -5.08
N GLY A 201 15.17 23.07 -4.92
CA GLY A 201 16.01 23.65 -3.85
C GLY A 201 15.55 23.28 -2.45
N ALA A 202 14.95 22.09 -2.31
CA ALA A 202 14.54 21.52 -1.03
C ALA A 202 15.40 20.31 -0.67
N THR A 203 15.35 19.93 0.59
CA THR A 203 16.04 18.75 1.14
C THR A 203 15.08 17.87 1.92
N VAL A 204 15.48 16.63 2.24
CA VAL A 204 14.70 15.76 3.12
C VAL A 204 14.56 16.37 4.51
N GLU A 205 15.56 17.11 4.99
CA GLU A 205 15.53 17.75 6.31
C GLU A 205 14.49 18.87 6.43
N ASP A 206 14.07 19.49 5.30
CA ASP A 206 12.98 20.49 5.31
C ASP A 206 11.66 19.92 5.83
N VAL A 207 11.49 18.60 5.74
CA VAL A 207 10.30 17.89 6.26
C VAL A 207 10.23 17.93 7.80
N ARG A 208 11.34 18.17 8.49
CA ARG A 208 11.38 18.32 9.96
C ARG A 208 10.92 19.70 10.43
N GLY A 209 10.77 20.63 9.50
CA GLY A 209 10.32 21.99 9.82
C GLY A 209 8.85 22.03 10.25
N PRO A 210 8.44 23.12 10.92
CA PRO A 210 7.06 23.30 11.38
C PRO A 210 6.09 23.65 10.23
N ARG A 211 6.60 23.93 9.04
CA ARG A 211 5.83 24.28 7.83
C ARG A 211 6.65 23.95 6.59
N GLN A 212 5.96 23.74 5.48
CA GLN A 212 6.62 23.60 4.18
C GLN A 212 7.39 24.87 3.79
N THR A 213 8.63 24.69 3.34
CA THR A 213 9.36 25.72 2.59
C THR A 213 8.73 25.90 1.20
N ALA A 214 9.03 26.98 0.50
CA ALA A 214 8.56 27.19 -0.88
C ALA A 214 9.03 26.05 -1.81
N GLY A 215 10.28 25.58 -1.65
CA GLY A 215 10.83 24.46 -2.39
C GLY A 215 10.10 23.17 -2.11
N LEU A 216 9.85 22.86 -0.83
CA LEU A 216 9.12 21.65 -0.44
C LEU A 216 7.66 21.69 -0.93
N ARG A 217 7.00 22.88 -0.89
CA ARG A 217 5.67 23.05 -1.47
C ARG A 217 5.65 22.74 -2.97
N ALA A 218 6.66 23.22 -3.73
CA ALA A 218 6.76 22.92 -5.15
C ALA A 218 6.98 21.40 -5.44
N VAL A 219 7.71 20.69 -4.58
CA VAL A 219 7.82 19.22 -4.66
C VAL A 219 6.46 18.56 -4.46
N PHE A 220 5.69 18.99 -3.45
CA PHE A 220 4.33 18.48 -3.21
C PHE A 220 3.42 18.75 -4.39
N ASP A 221 3.44 19.95 -4.95
CA ASP A 221 2.62 20.30 -6.12
C ASP A 221 2.96 19.43 -7.33
N ALA A 222 4.26 19.20 -7.60
CA ALA A 222 4.70 18.30 -8.67
C ALA A 222 4.23 16.85 -8.48
N LEU A 223 4.24 16.34 -7.24
CA LEU A 223 3.71 15.01 -6.92
C LEU A 223 2.18 14.97 -7.04
N LEU A 224 1.49 16.01 -6.58
CA LEU A 224 0.02 16.10 -6.68
C LEU A 224 -0.45 16.22 -8.13
N ASP A 225 0.34 16.78 -9.05
CA ASP A 225 0.05 16.77 -10.49
C ASP A 225 0.10 15.34 -11.06
N ARG A 226 1.06 14.52 -10.61
CA ARG A 226 1.12 13.10 -10.95
C ARG A 226 -0.06 12.32 -10.37
N VAL A 227 -0.44 12.62 -9.13
CA VAL A 227 -1.62 12.03 -8.47
C VAL A 227 -2.92 12.40 -9.21
N ASP A 228 -3.06 13.63 -9.71
CA ASP A 228 -4.24 14.04 -10.50
C ASP A 228 -4.35 13.25 -11.80
N ALA A 229 -3.22 12.94 -12.47
CA ALA A 229 -3.21 12.05 -13.64
C ALA A 229 -3.67 10.64 -13.26
N LEU A 230 -3.15 10.08 -12.16
CA LEU A 230 -3.60 8.78 -11.64
C LEU A 230 -5.09 8.77 -11.27
N ASN A 231 -5.58 9.83 -10.62
CA ASN A 231 -7.00 9.97 -10.27
C ASN A 231 -7.90 10.07 -11.52
N THR A 232 -7.37 10.59 -12.62
CA THR A 232 -8.09 10.63 -13.90
C THR A 232 -8.23 9.23 -14.49
N GLU A 233 -7.18 8.43 -14.47
CA GLU A 233 -7.20 7.04 -14.89
C GLU A 233 -8.10 6.18 -13.97
N ALA A 234 -7.97 6.35 -12.66
CA ALA A 234 -8.77 5.65 -11.64
C ALA A 234 -10.28 5.88 -11.78
N ALA A 235 -10.71 7.01 -12.38
CA ALA A 235 -12.12 7.33 -12.58
C ALA A 235 -12.89 6.32 -13.44
N ALA A 236 -12.18 5.52 -14.23
CA ALA A 236 -12.80 4.46 -15.03
C ALA A 236 -13.14 3.20 -14.20
N LEU A 237 -12.56 3.04 -13.00
CA LEU A 237 -12.72 1.81 -12.20
C LEU A 237 -14.18 1.50 -11.85
N PRO A 238 -14.99 2.44 -11.33
CA PRO A 238 -16.38 2.11 -10.97
C PRO A 238 -17.21 1.64 -12.16
N GLN A 239 -17.02 2.22 -13.35
CA GLN A 239 -17.76 1.84 -14.55
C GLN A 239 -17.40 0.45 -15.08
N ARG A 240 -16.14 0.01 -14.87
CA ARG A 240 -15.66 -1.31 -15.27
C ARG A 240 -15.98 -2.41 -14.27
N THR A 241 -16.29 -2.05 -13.02
CA THR A 241 -16.60 -3.00 -11.94
C THR A 241 -18.02 -3.56 -12.12
N ARG A 242 -18.17 -4.90 -12.17
CA ARG A 242 -19.45 -5.60 -12.36
C ARG A 242 -20.26 -5.69 -11.08
N SER A 243 -19.61 -6.02 -9.95
CA SER A 243 -20.26 -6.09 -8.65
C SER A 243 -20.80 -4.73 -8.24
N ARG A 244 -22.12 -4.60 -8.08
CA ARG A 244 -22.79 -3.33 -7.71
C ARG A 244 -22.23 -2.73 -6.42
N ARG A 245 -21.99 -3.57 -5.42
CA ARG A 245 -21.46 -3.12 -4.13
C ARG A 245 -20.02 -2.61 -4.26
N LEU A 246 -19.17 -3.38 -4.94
CA LEU A 246 -17.77 -2.99 -5.17
C LEU A 246 -17.69 -1.76 -6.09
N ARG A 247 -18.59 -1.62 -7.07
CA ARG A 247 -18.70 -0.41 -7.90
C ARG A 247 -18.97 0.84 -7.06
N LEU A 248 -19.91 0.77 -6.11
CA LEU A 248 -20.19 1.89 -5.22
C LEU A 248 -19.00 2.18 -4.30
N GLU A 249 -18.36 1.15 -3.76
CA GLU A 249 -17.18 1.30 -2.93
C GLU A 249 -16.03 1.98 -3.67
N THR A 250 -15.70 1.48 -4.86
CA THR A 250 -14.64 2.08 -5.68
C THR A 250 -14.99 3.52 -6.09
N ALA A 251 -16.27 3.83 -6.37
CA ALA A 251 -16.70 5.19 -6.66
C ALA A 251 -16.51 6.14 -5.47
N VAL A 252 -16.82 5.68 -4.25
CA VAL A 252 -16.56 6.44 -3.01
C VAL A 252 -15.07 6.67 -2.83
N ILE A 253 -14.24 5.62 -2.97
CA ILE A 253 -12.78 5.72 -2.77
C ILE A 253 -12.16 6.67 -3.81
N VAL A 254 -12.54 6.59 -5.09
CA VAL A 254 -12.11 7.56 -6.13
C VAL A 254 -12.50 8.99 -5.75
N GLY A 255 -13.71 9.19 -5.22
CA GLY A 255 -14.16 10.49 -4.74
C GLY A 255 -13.31 11.01 -3.56
N LEU A 256 -12.98 10.13 -2.62
CA LEU A 256 -12.15 10.45 -1.46
C LEU A 256 -10.70 10.77 -1.87
N ALA A 257 -10.10 10.00 -2.80
CA ALA A 257 -8.76 10.26 -3.32
C ALA A 257 -8.65 11.68 -3.92
N ARG A 258 -9.60 12.08 -4.77
CA ARG A 258 -9.66 13.44 -5.35
C ARG A 258 -9.79 14.52 -4.29
N ARG A 259 -10.61 14.30 -3.26
CA ARG A 259 -10.79 15.26 -2.16
C ARG A 259 -9.52 15.39 -1.32
N LEU A 260 -8.84 14.28 -1.06
CA LEU A 260 -7.57 14.31 -0.33
C LEU A 260 -6.49 15.02 -1.13
N THR A 261 -6.41 14.78 -2.45
CA THR A 261 -5.53 15.52 -3.36
C THR A 261 -5.77 17.03 -3.26
N HIS A 262 -7.05 17.44 -3.35
CA HIS A 262 -7.42 18.86 -3.21
C HIS A 262 -7.03 19.43 -1.84
N ARG A 263 -7.24 18.69 -0.75
CA ARG A 263 -6.86 19.14 0.59
C ARG A 263 -5.36 19.29 0.77
N LEU A 264 -4.56 18.37 0.23
CA LEU A 264 -3.09 18.45 0.27
C LEU A 264 -2.54 19.57 -0.63
N ARG A 265 -3.26 19.91 -1.71
CA ARG A 265 -2.89 21.05 -2.57
C ARG A 265 -3.06 22.39 -1.86
N HIS A 266 -4.00 22.52 -0.94
CA HIS A 266 -4.31 23.76 -0.21
C HIS A 266 -3.91 23.73 1.26
N GLY A 267 -3.45 22.60 1.77
CA GLY A 267 -3.02 22.41 3.16
C GLY A 267 -1.54 22.12 3.27
N ASP A 268 -1.01 22.32 4.46
CA ASP A 268 0.37 22.02 4.82
C ASP A 268 0.39 20.89 5.88
N PRO A 269 0.75 19.64 5.51
CA PRO A 269 0.75 18.53 6.44
C PRO A 269 1.82 18.63 7.53
N LEU A 270 2.82 19.52 7.39
CA LEU A 270 3.79 19.81 8.44
C LEU A 270 3.20 20.75 9.51
N ALA A 271 2.38 21.72 9.09
CA ALA A 271 1.74 22.68 10.00
C ALA A 271 0.54 22.08 10.74
N MET A 272 -0.22 21.21 10.06
CA MET A 272 -1.42 20.58 10.62
C MET A 272 -1.74 19.26 9.91
N ARG A 273 -2.34 18.32 10.62
CA ARG A 273 -2.76 17.06 10.00
C ARG A 273 -3.82 17.29 8.91
N VAL A 274 -3.44 17.13 7.65
CA VAL A 274 -4.37 17.13 6.52
C VAL A 274 -5.04 15.76 6.43
N LYS A 275 -6.36 15.69 6.61
CA LYS A 275 -7.15 14.45 6.56
C LYS A 275 -8.52 14.67 5.94
N LEU A 276 -9.12 13.60 5.50
CA LEU A 276 -10.52 13.56 5.06
C LEU A 276 -11.47 13.86 6.23
N THR A 277 -12.56 14.54 5.94
CA THR A 277 -13.63 14.86 6.90
C THR A 277 -14.86 13.99 6.67
N LYS A 278 -15.77 13.97 7.65
CA LYS A 278 -17.08 13.32 7.48
C LYS A 278 -17.86 13.92 6.29
N GLY A 279 -17.72 15.23 6.04
CA GLY A 279 -18.33 15.91 4.90
C GLY A 279 -17.78 15.38 3.55
N ASP A 280 -16.46 15.08 3.49
CA ASP A 280 -15.86 14.47 2.29
C ASP A 280 -16.43 13.07 2.04
N ALA A 281 -16.60 12.27 3.09
CA ALA A 281 -17.20 10.95 2.98
C ALA A 281 -18.66 11.02 2.49
N VAL A 282 -19.47 11.89 3.07
CA VAL A 282 -20.86 12.11 2.67
C VAL A 282 -20.94 12.57 1.21
N ALA A 283 -20.15 13.57 0.81
CA ALA A 283 -20.16 14.09 -0.56
C ALA A 283 -19.64 13.05 -1.57
N SER A 284 -18.66 12.22 -1.19
CA SER A 284 -18.20 11.11 -2.05
C SER A 284 -19.26 10.02 -2.17
N GLY A 285 -20.00 9.73 -1.08
CA GLY A 285 -21.15 8.83 -1.09
C GLY A 285 -22.26 9.30 -2.03
N PHE A 286 -22.66 10.56 -1.96
CA PHE A 286 -23.63 11.14 -2.90
C PHE A 286 -23.11 11.07 -4.36
N GLY A 287 -21.83 11.40 -4.59
CA GLY A 287 -21.22 11.29 -5.91
C GLY A 287 -21.19 9.87 -6.47
N ALA A 288 -21.16 8.86 -5.60
CA ALA A 288 -21.18 7.46 -6.00
C ALA A 288 -22.59 7.01 -6.47
N LEU A 289 -23.67 7.68 -6.07
CA LEU A 289 -25.04 7.32 -6.46
C LEU A 289 -25.27 7.34 -7.97
N ARG A 290 -24.50 8.14 -8.72
CA ARG A 290 -24.52 8.15 -10.21
C ARG A 290 -24.11 6.81 -10.85
N TYR A 291 -23.51 5.90 -10.09
CA TYR A 291 -23.11 4.57 -10.54
C TYR A 291 -24.14 3.48 -10.13
N LEU A 292 -25.22 3.88 -9.47
CA LEU A 292 -26.40 3.01 -9.32
C LEU A 292 -27.06 2.83 -10.70
N PRO A 293 -27.60 1.62 -11.00
CA PRO A 293 -28.32 1.38 -12.24
C PRO A 293 -29.63 2.17 -12.29
#